data_811b27b7a2cdf86a1ea71805d7fb38c4
#
_entry.id   811b27b7a2cdf86a1ea71805d7fb38c4
#
_cell.length_a   1.000
_cell.length_b   1.000
_cell.length_c   1.000
_cell.angle_alpha   90.00
_cell.angle_beta   90.00
_cell.angle_gamma   90.00
#
_symmetry.space_group_name_H-M   'P 1'
#
loop_
_entity.id
_entity.type
_entity.pdbx_description
1 polymer ?
#
loop_
_entity_poly.entity_id
_entity_poly.type
_entity_poly.pdbx_seq_one_letter_code
_entity_poly.pdbx_strand_id
1 'polypeptide(L)'
;MTNKKKIEQIRIDFSFKREVFFVVVGAIVGAITFIIPKTIFEIQMGLPYYLSWIVFGHIVGVYSSQSIIAGVGIHMLTAISIGIVVGIFLYKTGILNISKLSNGILYGLLAGTSVFVIFYIPVQQLVLTPETARTMGEMESPNMTVNEAAKEISDNFLAIMIGSVITHLVFGVTVGIISSLLSIRFGSRYRCSICDISFSRIDAYQKHIELIHGAKPIKQKRILILGGGFGGVQVLREVQKEFQDDVSIDITLVSRDNFFLFTPMLPEVSSGMIETRHIATPIRAFCKRARFYEANIKSIDLEKKKFL
;
A
#
# COMPACT_ATOMS: atom_id res chain seq x y z
N MET A 1 5.20 -19.13 24.99
CA MET A 1 5.38 -18.89 23.54
C MET A 1 6.86 -18.98 23.23
N THR A 2 7.30 -19.92 22.41
CA THR A 2 8.74 -20.12 22.12
C THR A 2 9.26 -18.92 21.31
N ASN A 3 10.52 -18.53 21.52
CA ASN A 3 11.18 -17.41 20.85
C ASN A 3 11.03 -17.46 19.30
N LYS A 4 10.92 -18.65 18.72
CA LYS A 4 10.69 -18.91 17.30
C LYS A 4 9.32 -18.37 16.84
N LYS A 5 8.25 -18.58 17.60
CA LYS A 5 6.90 -18.06 17.30
C LYS A 5 6.88 -16.52 17.38
N LYS A 6 7.59 -15.93 18.34
CA LYS A 6 7.65 -14.48 18.50
C LYS A 6 8.39 -13.78 17.34
N ILE A 7 9.50 -14.37 16.85
CA ILE A 7 10.25 -13.85 15.69
C ILE A 7 9.44 -14.00 14.40
N GLU A 8 8.73 -15.11 14.23
CA GLU A 8 7.87 -15.37 13.09
C GLU A 8 6.67 -14.41 13.07
N GLN A 9 6.09 -14.10 14.23
CA GLN A 9 5.02 -13.14 14.42
C GLN A 9 5.45 -11.70 14.07
N ILE A 10 6.61 -11.26 14.55
CA ILE A 10 7.18 -9.93 14.24
C ILE A 10 7.44 -9.80 12.73
N ARG A 11 7.85 -10.85 12.09
CA ARG A 11 8.16 -10.93 10.65
C ARG A 11 6.92 -10.80 9.77
N ILE A 12 5.84 -11.48 10.14
CA ILE A 12 4.54 -11.40 9.48
C ILE A 12 3.97 -9.98 9.64
N ASP A 13 4.08 -9.40 10.82
CA ASP A 13 3.54 -8.09 11.15
C ASP A 13 4.20 -6.95 10.32
N PHE A 14 5.52 -6.98 10.13
CA PHE A 14 6.22 -5.95 9.34
C PHE A 14 5.89 -6.01 7.84
N SER A 15 5.80 -7.20 7.25
CA SER A 15 5.40 -7.36 5.85
C SER A 15 3.94 -6.94 5.64
N PHE A 16 3.06 -7.29 6.57
CA PHE A 16 1.66 -6.89 6.59
C PHE A 16 1.50 -5.36 6.57
N LYS A 17 2.10 -4.67 7.54
CA LYS A 17 2.00 -3.21 7.65
C LYS A 17 2.49 -2.51 6.38
N ARG A 18 3.57 -2.98 5.78
CA ARG A 18 4.13 -2.40 4.56
C ARG A 18 3.22 -2.56 3.35
N GLU A 19 2.67 -3.75 3.12
CA GLU A 19 1.76 -4.00 1.99
C GLU A 19 0.46 -3.22 2.13
N VAL A 20 -0.14 -3.21 3.31
CA VAL A 20 -1.31 -2.38 3.60
C VAL A 20 -0.99 -0.90 3.41
N PHE A 21 0.16 -0.43 3.89
CA PHE A 21 0.61 0.95 3.70
C PHE A 21 0.69 1.35 2.23
N PHE A 22 1.21 0.50 1.35
CA PHE A 22 1.27 0.80 -0.09
C PHE A 22 -0.12 0.98 -0.72
N VAL A 23 -1.08 0.15 -0.32
CA VAL A 23 -2.46 0.26 -0.80
C VAL A 23 -3.15 1.49 -0.24
N VAL A 24 -2.91 1.85 1.02
CA VAL A 24 -3.43 3.08 1.64
C VAL A 24 -2.88 4.34 0.94
N VAL A 25 -1.58 4.38 0.64
CA VAL A 25 -0.99 5.49 -0.13
C VAL A 25 -1.62 5.57 -1.51
N GLY A 26 -1.81 4.43 -2.19
CA GLY A 26 -2.52 4.36 -3.46
C GLY A 26 -3.95 4.90 -3.36
N ALA A 27 -4.67 4.56 -2.30
CA ALA A 27 -6.04 5.03 -2.06
C ALA A 27 -6.12 6.54 -1.81
N ILE A 28 -5.17 7.11 -1.07
CA ILE A 28 -5.08 8.58 -0.87
C ILE A 28 -4.85 9.29 -2.21
N VAL A 29 -3.89 8.83 -3.02
CA VAL A 29 -3.64 9.41 -4.35
C VAL A 29 -4.85 9.20 -5.27
N GLY A 30 -5.50 8.03 -5.20
CA GLY A 30 -6.74 7.73 -5.92
C GLY A 30 -7.88 8.67 -5.56
N ALA A 31 -8.04 8.99 -4.27
CA ALA A 31 -9.04 9.94 -3.79
C ALA A 31 -8.80 11.37 -4.32
N ILE A 32 -7.54 11.77 -4.44
CA ILE A 32 -7.18 13.07 -5.03
C ILE A 32 -7.49 13.07 -6.54
N THR A 33 -7.11 12.02 -7.27
CA THR A 33 -7.36 11.92 -8.71
C THR A 33 -8.84 11.78 -9.06
N PHE A 34 -9.66 11.23 -8.14
CA PHE A 34 -11.11 11.15 -8.27
C PHE A 34 -11.76 12.54 -8.39
N ILE A 35 -11.20 13.57 -7.77
CA ILE A 35 -11.72 14.94 -7.76
C ILE A 35 -11.86 15.47 -9.21
N ILE A 36 -10.88 15.18 -10.07
CA ILE A 36 -10.82 15.74 -11.44
C ILE A 36 -12.03 15.30 -12.29
N PRO A 37 -12.26 14.00 -12.57
CA PRO A 37 -13.40 13.58 -13.38
C PRO A 37 -14.74 13.91 -12.71
N LYS A 38 -14.80 13.93 -11.37
CA LYS A 38 -16.00 14.32 -10.63
C LYS A 38 -16.35 15.78 -10.85
N THR A 39 -15.38 16.69 -10.75
CA THR A 39 -15.58 18.11 -11.01
C THR A 39 -15.98 18.38 -12.46
N ILE A 40 -15.32 17.71 -13.42
CA ILE A 40 -15.67 17.84 -14.85
C ILE A 40 -17.12 17.40 -15.08
N PHE A 41 -17.54 16.31 -14.46
CA PHE A 41 -18.90 15.80 -14.57
C PHE A 41 -19.92 16.80 -14.02
N GLU A 42 -19.70 17.38 -12.83
CA GLU A 42 -20.60 18.39 -12.25
C GLU A 42 -20.75 19.61 -13.16
N ILE A 43 -19.64 20.11 -13.69
CA ILE A 43 -19.66 21.26 -14.65
C ILE A 43 -20.44 20.89 -15.92
N GLN A 44 -20.26 19.69 -16.48
CA GLN A 44 -21.00 19.24 -17.67
C GLN A 44 -22.50 19.10 -17.44
N MET A 45 -22.90 18.78 -16.20
CA MET A 45 -24.30 18.73 -15.79
C MET A 45 -24.88 20.13 -15.42
N GLY A 46 -24.13 21.19 -15.58
CA GLY A 46 -24.55 22.53 -15.19
C GLY A 46 -24.64 22.75 -13.67
N LEU A 47 -24.04 21.84 -12.89
CA LEU A 47 -24.06 21.88 -11.43
C LEU A 47 -22.81 22.61 -10.90
N PRO A 48 -22.89 23.23 -9.71
CA PRO A 48 -21.71 23.78 -9.04
C PRO A 48 -20.66 22.72 -8.82
N TYR A 49 -19.41 22.97 -9.15
CA TYR A 49 -18.28 22.04 -9.04
C TYR A 49 -17.97 21.57 -7.61
N TYR A 50 -18.57 22.18 -6.63
CA TYR A 50 -18.43 21.86 -5.20
C TYR A 50 -19.67 21.20 -4.58
N LEU A 51 -20.74 20.96 -5.36
CA LEU A 51 -22.01 20.44 -4.85
C LEU A 51 -21.83 19.12 -4.07
N SER A 52 -21.12 18.17 -4.63
CA SER A 52 -20.88 16.88 -3.95
C SER A 52 -20.14 17.03 -2.62
N TRP A 53 -19.24 18.02 -2.51
CA TRP A 53 -18.50 18.24 -1.27
C TRP A 53 -19.40 18.82 -0.18
N ILE A 54 -20.35 19.70 -0.55
CA ILE A 54 -21.37 20.17 0.38
C ILE A 54 -22.25 19.00 0.83
N VAL A 55 -22.75 18.18 -0.11
CA VAL A 55 -23.59 17.01 0.18
C VAL A 55 -22.88 16.06 1.15
N PHE A 56 -21.62 15.74 0.90
CA PHE A 56 -20.84 14.87 1.82
C PHE A 56 -20.66 15.51 3.20
N GLY A 57 -20.49 16.84 3.27
CA GLY A 57 -20.45 17.59 4.54
C GLY A 57 -21.79 17.52 5.29
N HIS A 58 -22.90 17.66 4.59
CA HIS A 58 -24.27 17.57 5.16
C HIS A 58 -24.54 16.16 5.72
N ILE A 59 -24.11 15.09 5.02
CA ILE A 59 -24.26 13.70 5.49
C ILE A 59 -23.58 13.48 6.85
N VAL A 60 -22.48 14.19 7.14
CA VAL A 60 -21.81 14.12 8.45
C VAL A 60 -22.27 15.19 9.42
N GLY A 61 -23.36 15.89 9.12
CA GLY A 61 -24.01 16.84 10.02
C GLY A 61 -23.41 18.25 10.03
N VAL A 62 -22.61 18.62 9.03
CA VAL A 62 -22.00 19.95 8.92
C VAL A 62 -22.77 20.79 7.89
N TYR A 63 -23.65 21.70 8.37
CA TYR A 63 -24.51 22.58 7.55
C TYR A 63 -24.03 24.03 7.57
N SER A 64 -22.73 24.27 7.41
CA SER A 64 -22.13 25.58 7.48
C SER A 64 -21.20 25.83 6.29
N SER A 65 -20.55 26.99 6.25
CA SER A 65 -19.47 27.27 5.29
C SER A 65 -18.32 26.27 5.32
N GLN A 66 -18.25 25.42 6.35
CA GLN A 66 -17.24 24.37 6.51
C GLN A 66 -17.67 23.02 5.89
N SER A 67 -18.88 22.93 5.31
CA SER A 67 -19.39 21.66 4.74
C SER A 67 -18.50 21.10 3.64
N ILE A 68 -17.90 21.94 2.80
CA ILE A 68 -16.95 21.52 1.75
C ILE A 68 -15.73 20.84 2.37
N ILE A 69 -15.13 21.43 3.42
CA ILE A 69 -13.94 20.88 4.10
C ILE A 69 -14.30 19.55 4.77
N ALA A 70 -15.46 19.49 5.43
CA ALA A 70 -15.96 18.26 6.04
C ALA A 70 -16.21 17.18 4.99
N GLY A 71 -16.78 17.52 3.83
CA GLY A 71 -17.03 16.61 2.71
C GLY A 71 -15.76 16.06 2.10
N VAL A 72 -14.75 16.87 1.87
CA VAL A 72 -13.43 16.41 1.42
C VAL A 72 -12.80 15.52 2.49
N GLY A 73 -12.93 15.88 3.77
CA GLY A 73 -12.41 15.07 4.89
C GLY A 73 -13.02 13.68 4.95
N ILE A 74 -14.35 13.55 4.86
CA ILE A 74 -15.01 12.24 4.88
C ILE A 74 -14.68 11.42 3.64
N HIS A 75 -14.55 12.04 2.46
CA HIS A 75 -14.11 11.35 1.25
C HIS A 75 -12.71 10.75 1.43
N MET A 76 -11.76 11.50 1.98
CA MET A 76 -10.40 11.00 2.26
C MET A 76 -10.39 9.87 3.29
N LEU A 77 -11.17 10.00 4.37
CA LEU A 77 -11.31 8.94 5.39
C LEU A 77 -11.91 7.65 4.79
N THR A 78 -12.91 7.78 3.94
CA THR A 78 -13.51 6.65 3.22
C THR A 78 -12.49 5.96 2.33
N ALA A 79 -11.70 6.71 1.56
CA ALA A 79 -10.64 6.16 0.71
C ALA A 79 -9.57 5.44 1.52
N ILE A 80 -9.12 6.00 2.66
CA ILE A 80 -8.17 5.35 3.57
C ILE A 80 -8.75 4.03 4.10
N SER A 81 -10.01 4.03 4.53
CA SER A 81 -10.70 2.83 5.02
C SER A 81 -10.78 1.73 3.95
N ILE A 82 -11.14 2.10 2.72
CA ILE A 82 -11.12 1.19 1.56
C ILE A 82 -9.70 0.65 1.33
N GLY A 83 -8.69 1.52 1.35
CA GLY A 83 -7.29 1.13 1.18
C GLY A 83 -6.83 0.11 2.24
N ILE A 84 -7.24 0.29 3.50
CA ILE A 84 -6.96 -0.66 4.59
C ILE A 84 -7.63 -2.01 4.32
N VAL A 85 -8.93 -2.02 4.00
CA VAL A 85 -9.69 -3.26 3.75
C VAL A 85 -9.11 -4.02 2.56
N VAL A 86 -8.89 -3.34 1.44
CA VAL A 86 -8.29 -3.94 0.23
C VAL A 86 -6.87 -4.43 0.50
N GLY A 87 -6.06 -3.65 1.22
CA GLY A 87 -4.70 -4.03 1.60
C GLY A 87 -4.65 -5.28 2.49
N ILE A 88 -5.56 -5.38 3.46
CA ILE A 88 -5.70 -6.58 4.31
C ILE A 88 -6.12 -7.79 3.47
N PHE A 89 -7.08 -7.61 2.56
CA PHE A 89 -7.56 -8.67 1.68
C PHE A 89 -6.45 -9.20 0.78
N LEU A 90 -5.73 -8.32 0.07
CA LEU A 90 -4.60 -8.67 -0.79
C LEU A 90 -3.49 -9.38 -0.01
N TYR A 91 -3.20 -8.91 1.22
CA TYR A 91 -2.20 -9.54 2.06
C TYR A 91 -2.63 -10.95 2.51
N LYS A 92 -3.86 -11.13 3.00
CA LYS A 92 -4.34 -12.40 3.53
C LYS A 92 -4.47 -13.49 2.47
N THR A 93 -4.95 -13.14 1.29
CA THR A 93 -5.11 -14.10 0.20
C THR A 93 -3.77 -14.58 -0.34
N GLY A 94 -2.76 -13.71 -0.40
CA GLY A 94 -1.41 -14.01 -0.91
C GLY A 94 -1.36 -14.45 -2.39
N ILE A 95 -2.50 -14.67 -3.01
CA ILE A 95 -2.66 -15.06 -4.43
C ILE A 95 -2.62 -13.82 -5.31
N LEU A 96 -3.29 -12.75 -4.85
CA LEU A 96 -3.37 -11.48 -5.55
C LEU A 96 -2.09 -10.67 -5.32
N ASN A 97 -1.27 -10.57 -6.34
CA ASN A 97 0.02 -9.90 -6.25
C ASN A 97 0.06 -8.64 -7.09
N ILE A 98 0.31 -7.52 -6.43
CA ILE A 98 0.42 -6.19 -7.06
C ILE A 98 1.85 -5.83 -7.51
N SER A 99 2.82 -6.74 -7.40
CA SER A 99 4.22 -6.48 -7.79
C SER A 99 4.44 -6.44 -9.31
N LYS A 100 3.39 -6.64 -10.11
CA LYS A 100 3.38 -6.43 -11.56
C LYS A 100 2.34 -5.36 -11.88
N LEU A 101 2.71 -4.35 -12.67
CA LEU A 101 1.86 -3.20 -12.96
C LEU A 101 0.50 -3.61 -13.57
N SER A 102 0.52 -4.56 -14.52
CA SER A 102 -0.71 -5.09 -15.13
C SER A 102 -1.66 -5.73 -14.11
N ASN A 103 -1.12 -6.44 -13.14
CA ASN A 103 -1.91 -7.04 -12.06
C ASN A 103 -2.49 -5.96 -11.14
N GLY A 104 -1.69 -4.93 -10.81
CA GLY A 104 -2.18 -3.82 -10.01
C GLY A 104 -3.33 -3.08 -10.68
N ILE A 105 -3.23 -2.81 -11.98
CA ILE A 105 -4.30 -2.20 -12.76
C ILE A 105 -5.56 -3.09 -12.72
N LEU A 106 -5.42 -4.39 -12.99
CA LEU A 106 -6.53 -5.32 -12.96
C LEU A 106 -7.22 -5.37 -11.59
N TYR A 107 -6.44 -5.53 -10.51
CA TYR A 107 -6.99 -5.58 -9.16
C TYR A 107 -7.55 -4.23 -8.71
N GLY A 108 -6.94 -3.14 -9.16
CA GLY A 108 -7.49 -1.80 -8.95
C GLY A 108 -8.85 -1.63 -9.62
N LEU A 109 -9.00 -2.05 -10.88
CA LEU A 109 -10.29 -2.06 -11.59
C LEU A 109 -11.33 -2.91 -10.86
N LEU A 110 -10.96 -4.12 -10.44
CA LEU A 110 -11.86 -4.99 -9.67
C LEU A 110 -12.27 -4.35 -8.33
N ALA A 111 -11.33 -3.74 -7.61
CA ALA A 111 -11.62 -3.04 -6.37
C ALA A 111 -12.52 -1.82 -6.59
N GLY A 112 -12.23 -0.98 -7.59
CA GLY A 112 -13.04 0.18 -7.95
C GLY A 112 -14.47 -0.22 -8.34
N THR A 113 -14.62 -1.27 -9.16
CA THR A 113 -15.93 -1.82 -9.54
C THR A 113 -16.67 -2.37 -8.31
N SER A 114 -15.97 -3.09 -7.42
CA SER A 114 -16.59 -3.63 -6.19
C SER A 114 -17.08 -2.52 -5.27
N VAL A 115 -16.27 -1.46 -5.08
CA VAL A 115 -16.66 -0.28 -4.29
C VAL A 115 -17.89 0.40 -4.92
N PHE A 116 -17.89 0.56 -6.23
CA PHE A 116 -19.05 1.12 -6.94
C PHE A 116 -20.32 0.30 -6.72
N VAL A 117 -20.27 -1.01 -6.95
CA VAL A 117 -21.47 -1.87 -6.89
C VAL A 117 -21.95 -2.06 -5.45
N ILE A 118 -21.05 -2.36 -4.52
CA ILE A 118 -21.42 -2.76 -3.15
C ILE A 118 -21.72 -1.56 -2.26
N PHE A 119 -20.96 -0.46 -2.42
CA PHE A 119 -21.09 0.72 -1.57
C PHE A 119 -21.81 1.86 -2.26
N TYR A 120 -21.32 2.28 -3.43
CA TYR A 120 -21.81 3.51 -4.04
C TYR A 120 -23.26 3.39 -4.47
N ILE A 121 -23.69 2.32 -5.17
CA ILE A 121 -25.07 2.18 -5.63
C ILE A 121 -26.07 2.27 -4.48
N PRO A 122 -25.94 1.50 -3.37
CA PRO A 122 -26.87 1.63 -2.23
C PRO A 122 -26.84 3.02 -1.59
N VAL A 123 -25.64 3.59 -1.39
CA VAL A 123 -25.48 4.92 -0.78
C VAL A 123 -26.04 6.01 -1.69
N GLN A 124 -25.85 5.91 -3.01
CA GLN A 124 -26.42 6.83 -3.98
C GLN A 124 -27.96 6.89 -3.87
N GLN A 125 -28.60 5.74 -3.81
CA GLN A 125 -30.07 5.69 -3.78
C GLN A 125 -30.65 6.12 -2.42
N LEU A 126 -30.06 5.65 -1.33
CA LEU A 126 -30.63 5.80 -0.01
C LEU A 126 -30.23 7.13 0.69
N VAL A 127 -29.09 7.68 0.33
CA VAL A 127 -28.47 8.81 1.06
C VAL A 127 -28.16 9.97 0.13
N LEU A 128 -27.36 9.74 -0.94
CA LEU A 128 -26.85 10.83 -1.78
C LEU A 128 -27.96 11.50 -2.58
N THR A 129 -28.86 10.75 -3.21
CA THR A 129 -29.94 11.32 -4.03
C THR A 129 -30.86 12.22 -3.22
N PRO A 130 -31.41 11.81 -2.06
CA PRO A 130 -32.24 12.68 -1.23
C PRO A 130 -31.51 13.91 -0.72
N GLU A 131 -30.27 13.75 -0.25
CA GLU A 131 -29.49 14.86 0.31
C GLU A 131 -29.02 15.83 -0.78
N THR A 132 -28.70 15.33 -1.98
CA THR A 132 -28.40 16.19 -3.14
C THR A 132 -29.61 17.05 -3.52
N ALA A 133 -30.79 16.44 -3.62
CA ALA A 133 -32.02 17.17 -3.94
C ALA A 133 -32.35 18.25 -2.88
N ARG A 134 -32.16 17.92 -1.61
CA ARG A 134 -32.33 18.87 -0.51
C ARG A 134 -31.32 20.02 -0.62
N THR A 135 -30.03 19.71 -0.78
CA THR A 135 -28.96 20.68 -0.90
C THR A 135 -29.19 21.63 -2.08
N MET A 136 -29.59 21.10 -3.25
CA MET A 136 -29.92 21.90 -4.44
C MET A 136 -31.11 22.83 -4.19
N GLY A 137 -32.14 22.35 -3.47
CA GLY A 137 -33.30 23.15 -3.10
C GLY A 137 -33.02 24.26 -2.06
N GLU A 138 -31.91 24.15 -1.33
CA GLU A 138 -31.46 25.17 -0.38
C GLU A 138 -30.50 26.18 -0.99
N MET A 139 -30.00 25.93 -2.21
CA MET A 139 -29.06 26.83 -2.90
C MET A 139 -29.79 27.95 -3.65
N GLU A 140 -29.19 29.13 -3.65
CA GLU A 140 -29.71 30.28 -4.43
C GLU A 140 -29.52 30.06 -5.95
N SER A 141 -28.60 29.24 -6.36
CA SER A 141 -28.33 28.90 -7.78
C SER A 141 -27.87 27.44 -7.92
N PRO A 142 -28.58 26.61 -8.68
CA PRO A 142 -29.83 26.91 -9.38
C PRO A 142 -31.01 27.16 -8.42
N ASN A 143 -31.83 28.14 -8.70
CA ASN A 143 -33.03 28.42 -7.89
C ASN A 143 -34.16 27.46 -8.25
N MET A 144 -34.24 26.36 -7.52
CA MET A 144 -35.23 25.29 -7.73
C MET A 144 -35.75 24.74 -6.40
N THR A 145 -36.95 24.19 -6.41
CA THR A 145 -37.50 23.47 -5.26
C THR A 145 -36.88 22.10 -5.11
N VAL A 146 -36.93 21.51 -3.90
CA VAL A 146 -36.46 20.12 -3.64
C VAL A 146 -37.09 19.11 -4.58
N ASN A 147 -38.38 19.28 -4.92
CA ASN A 147 -39.08 18.37 -5.84
C ASN A 147 -38.57 18.49 -7.29
N GLU A 148 -38.27 19.70 -7.74
CA GLU A 148 -37.67 19.94 -9.06
C GLU A 148 -36.26 19.35 -9.12
N ALA A 149 -35.45 19.55 -8.09
CA ALA A 149 -34.13 18.96 -7.97
C ALA A 149 -34.17 17.41 -7.97
N ALA A 150 -35.11 16.83 -7.23
CA ALA A 150 -35.31 15.38 -7.21
C ALA A 150 -35.71 14.82 -8.60
N LYS A 151 -36.55 15.56 -9.32
CA LYS A 151 -36.95 15.21 -10.69
C LYS A 151 -35.74 15.29 -11.64
N GLU A 152 -34.98 16.39 -11.58
CA GLU A 152 -33.79 16.56 -12.42
C GLU A 152 -32.74 15.45 -12.19
N ILE A 153 -32.49 15.07 -10.94
CA ILE A 153 -31.61 13.92 -10.60
C ILE A 153 -32.17 12.63 -11.20
N SER A 154 -33.49 12.40 -11.13
CA SER A 154 -34.15 11.24 -11.70
C SER A 154 -34.04 11.20 -13.23
N ASP A 155 -34.31 12.32 -13.89
CA ASP A 155 -34.24 12.43 -15.35
C ASP A 155 -32.80 12.22 -15.88
N ASN A 156 -31.80 12.60 -15.10
CA ASN A 156 -30.37 12.45 -15.42
C ASN A 156 -29.73 11.23 -14.75
N PHE A 157 -30.50 10.30 -14.18
CA PHE A 157 -29.98 9.18 -13.40
C PHE A 157 -28.93 8.34 -14.15
N LEU A 158 -29.18 8.05 -15.43
CA LEU A 158 -28.25 7.26 -16.25
C LEU A 158 -26.91 7.99 -16.44
N ALA A 159 -26.93 9.29 -16.68
CA ALA A 159 -25.72 10.10 -16.84
C ALA A 159 -24.92 10.13 -15.51
N ILE A 160 -25.61 10.29 -14.37
CA ILE A 160 -25.00 10.25 -13.03
C ILE A 160 -24.33 8.90 -12.78
N MET A 161 -24.98 7.80 -13.13
CA MET A 161 -24.42 6.46 -12.98
C MET A 161 -23.19 6.24 -13.85
N ILE A 162 -23.21 6.67 -15.12
CA ILE A 162 -22.07 6.57 -16.03
C ILE A 162 -20.90 7.38 -15.49
N GLY A 163 -21.12 8.64 -15.11
CA GLY A 163 -20.09 9.49 -14.52
C GLY A 163 -19.48 8.89 -13.27
N SER A 164 -20.33 8.27 -12.43
CA SER A 164 -19.89 7.63 -11.19
C SER A 164 -19.08 6.34 -11.44
N VAL A 165 -19.44 5.53 -12.44
CA VAL A 165 -18.62 4.38 -12.87
C VAL A 165 -17.23 4.85 -13.30
N ILE A 166 -17.16 5.86 -14.16
CA ILE A 166 -15.89 6.40 -14.65
C ILE A 166 -15.01 6.88 -13.50
N THR A 167 -15.55 7.63 -12.55
CA THR A 167 -14.79 8.13 -11.40
C THR A 167 -14.27 7.01 -10.50
N HIS A 168 -15.07 5.96 -10.27
CA HIS A 168 -14.64 4.80 -9.46
C HIS A 168 -13.61 3.92 -10.20
N LEU A 169 -13.69 3.80 -11.53
CA LEU A 169 -12.67 3.12 -12.31
C LEU A 169 -11.35 3.90 -12.31
N VAL A 170 -11.38 5.24 -12.45
CA VAL A 170 -10.18 6.09 -12.33
C VAL A 170 -9.56 5.95 -10.94
N PHE A 171 -10.37 5.99 -9.88
CA PHE A 171 -9.92 5.74 -8.52
C PHE A 171 -9.22 4.38 -8.42
N GLY A 172 -9.88 3.30 -8.84
CA GLY A 172 -9.35 1.95 -8.73
C GLY A 172 -8.05 1.76 -9.52
N VAL A 173 -7.98 2.25 -10.77
CA VAL A 173 -6.76 2.21 -11.60
C VAL A 173 -5.60 2.93 -10.90
N THR A 174 -5.87 4.12 -10.37
CA THR A 174 -4.84 4.91 -9.65
C THR A 174 -4.35 4.17 -8.41
N VAL A 175 -5.25 3.63 -7.60
CA VAL A 175 -4.88 2.78 -6.44
C VAL A 175 -3.98 1.63 -6.89
N GLY A 176 -4.36 0.93 -7.94
CA GLY A 176 -3.62 -0.21 -8.47
C GLY A 176 -2.23 0.16 -8.99
N ILE A 177 -2.11 1.24 -9.75
CA ILE A 177 -0.83 1.73 -10.29
C ILE A 177 0.11 2.14 -9.17
N ILE A 178 -0.32 3.02 -8.26
CA ILE A 178 0.53 3.56 -7.19
C ILE A 178 0.96 2.44 -6.24
N SER A 179 0.04 1.58 -5.83
CA SER A 179 0.35 0.42 -4.97
C SER A 179 1.37 -0.51 -5.62
N SER A 180 1.22 -0.78 -6.93
CA SER A 180 2.16 -1.62 -7.68
C SER A 180 3.53 -0.99 -7.81
N LEU A 181 3.62 0.29 -8.14
CA LEU A 181 4.91 1.00 -8.23
C LEU A 181 5.65 0.97 -6.89
N LEU A 182 4.95 1.20 -5.79
CA LEU A 182 5.53 1.10 -4.44
C LEU A 182 5.96 -0.33 -4.12
N SER A 183 5.15 -1.34 -4.47
CA SER A 183 5.47 -2.75 -4.27
C SER A 183 6.68 -3.18 -5.11
N ILE A 184 6.77 -2.78 -6.36
CA ILE A 184 7.93 -3.05 -7.24
C ILE A 184 9.19 -2.39 -6.67
N ARG A 185 9.11 -1.13 -6.26
CA ARG A 185 10.27 -0.37 -5.79
C ARG A 185 10.76 -0.80 -4.42
N PHE A 186 9.84 -1.12 -3.50
CA PHE A 186 10.13 -1.31 -2.08
C PHE A 186 9.69 -2.67 -1.52
N GLY A 187 8.91 -3.45 -2.26
CA GLY A 187 8.21 -4.64 -1.76
C GLY A 187 8.77 -5.98 -2.24
N SER A 188 9.20 -6.08 -3.49
CA SER A 188 9.55 -7.35 -4.14
C SER A 188 10.85 -7.96 -3.60
N ARG A 189 10.81 -9.26 -3.24
CA ARG A 189 11.98 -10.04 -2.82
C ARG A 189 12.12 -11.38 -3.53
N TYR A 190 11.03 -11.91 -4.08
CA TYR A 190 10.98 -13.21 -4.75
C TYR A 190 10.34 -13.03 -6.11
N ARG A 191 11.05 -13.43 -7.18
CA ARG A 191 10.58 -13.31 -8.57
C ARG A 191 10.35 -14.70 -9.14
N CYS A 192 9.21 -14.89 -9.79
CA CYS A 192 8.93 -16.13 -10.50
C CYS A 192 9.63 -16.11 -11.85
N SER A 193 10.51 -17.06 -12.08
CA SER A 193 11.25 -17.20 -13.36
C SER A 193 10.39 -17.64 -14.54
N ILE A 194 9.18 -18.17 -14.29
CA ILE A 194 8.29 -18.68 -15.34
C ILE A 194 7.37 -17.58 -15.88
N CYS A 195 6.77 -16.78 -14.99
CA CYS A 195 5.79 -15.75 -15.37
C CYS A 195 6.18 -14.33 -14.98
N ASP A 196 7.39 -14.14 -14.46
CA ASP A 196 8.00 -12.85 -14.13
C ASP A 196 7.28 -12.04 -13.04
N ILE A 197 6.38 -12.67 -12.29
CA ILE A 197 5.67 -12.03 -11.17
C ILE A 197 6.59 -12.01 -9.95
N SER A 198 6.65 -10.86 -9.27
CA SER A 198 7.46 -10.67 -8.07
C SER A 198 6.60 -10.65 -6.81
N PHE A 199 7.14 -11.18 -5.70
CA PHE A 199 6.46 -11.34 -4.44
C PHE A 199 7.26 -10.70 -3.30
N SER A 200 6.58 -10.05 -2.37
CA SER A 200 7.20 -9.54 -1.13
C SER A 200 7.40 -10.64 -0.07
N ARG A 201 6.67 -11.77 -0.20
CA ARG A 201 6.61 -12.87 0.76
C ARG A 201 6.91 -14.20 0.11
N ILE A 202 7.66 -15.06 0.81
CA ILE A 202 7.99 -16.40 0.34
C ILE A 202 6.77 -17.34 0.30
N ASP A 203 5.86 -17.24 1.26
CA ASP A 203 4.66 -18.07 1.30
C ASP A 203 3.70 -17.76 0.14
N ALA A 204 3.56 -16.47 -0.22
CA ALA A 204 2.80 -16.07 -1.41
C ALA A 204 3.47 -16.57 -2.70
N TYR A 205 4.81 -16.48 -2.78
CA TYR A 205 5.57 -17.05 -3.89
C TYR A 205 5.40 -18.57 -3.98
N GLN A 206 5.50 -19.29 -2.86
CA GLN A 206 5.34 -20.75 -2.84
C GLN A 206 3.93 -21.18 -3.25
N LYS A 207 2.89 -20.50 -2.76
CA LYS A 207 1.50 -20.74 -3.20
C LYS A 207 1.32 -20.49 -4.70
N HIS A 208 1.93 -19.42 -5.21
CA HIS A 208 1.88 -19.14 -6.63
C HIS A 208 2.54 -20.26 -7.46
N ILE A 209 3.74 -20.72 -7.07
CA ILE A 209 4.43 -21.81 -7.75
C ILE A 209 3.59 -23.09 -7.72
N GLU A 210 3.00 -23.41 -6.58
CA GLU A 210 2.16 -24.60 -6.42
C GLU A 210 0.86 -24.52 -7.25
N LEU A 211 0.11 -23.42 -7.13
CA LEU A 211 -1.21 -23.28 -7.74
C LEU A 211 -1.15 -22.99 -9.25
N ILE A 212 -0.18 -22.20 -9.69
CA ILE A 212 -0.12 -21.71 -11.09
C ILE A 212 0.81 -22.58 -11.95
N HIS A 213 1.89 -23.13 -11.37
CA HIS A 213 2.88 -23.91 -12.10
C HIS A 213 2.92 -25.38 -11.69
N GLY A 214 2.11 -25.81 -10.73
CA GLY A 214 2.05 -27.20 -10.26
C GLY A 214 3.36 -27.72 -9.63
N ALA A 215 4.28 -26.82 -9.26
CA ALA A 215 5.59 -27.19 -8.73
C ALA A 215 5.56 -27.34 -7.20
N LYS A 216 6.40 -28.25 -6.68
CA LYS A 216 6.52 -28.46 -5.23
C LYS A 216 7.09 -27.22 -4.53
N PRO A 217 6.65 -26.92 -3.28
CA PRO A 217 7.20 -25.84 -2.48
C PRO A 217 8.72 -25.93 -2.32
N ILE A 218 9.42 -24.82 -2.48
CA ILE A 218 10.88 -24.75 -2.38
C ILE A 218 11.31 -24.85 -0.92
N LYS A 219 12.12 -25.85 -0.58
CA LYS A 219 12.74 -25.94 0.74
C LYS A 219 13.90 -24.95 0.84
N GLN A 220 13.71 -23.88 1.61
CA GLN A 220 14.73 -22.86 1.78
C GLN A 220 15.90 -23.32 2.65
N LYS A 221 17.13 -23.11 2.15
CA LYS A 221 18.35 -23.10 2.97
C LYS A 221 18.53 -21.70 3.56
N ARG A 222 19.04 -21.60 4.79
CA ARG A 222 19.24 -20.34 5.49
C ARG A 222 20.72 -20.07 5.67
N ILE A 223 21.17 -18.90 5.20
CA ILE A 223 22.50 -18.35 5.47
C ILE A 223 22.32 -17.28 6.54
N LEU A 224 22.98 -17.46 7.67
CA LEU A 224 23.00 -16.54 8.77
C LEU A 224 24.37 -15.89 8.91
N ILE A 225 24.43 -14.58 8.77
CA ILE A 225 25.64 -13.77 8.94
C ILE A 225 25.55 -13.12 10.30
N LEU A 226 26.56 -13.34 11.15
CA LEU A 226 26.61 -12.82 12.52
C LEU A 226 27.65 -11.69 12.58
N GLY A 227 27.17 -10.49 12.92
CA GLY A 227 27.98 -9.27 13.01
C GLY A 227 27.88 -8.37 11.77
N GLY A 228 27.64 -7.07 11.99
CA GLY A 228 27.50 -6.02 10.98
C GLY A 228 28.75 -5.17 10.78
N GLY A 229 29.93 -5.65 11.17
CA GLY A 229 31.21 -5.00 10.92
C GLY A 229 31.71 -5.21 9.49
N PHE A 230 32.97 -4.84 9.21
CA PHE A 230 33.58 -4.94 7.88
C PHE A 230 33.45 -6.31 7.24
N GLY A 231 33.82 -7.39 7.95
CA GLY A 231 33.73 -8.75 7.47
C GLY A 231 32.30 -9.17 7.18
N GLY A 232 31.38 -8.91 8.12
CA GLY A 232 29.96 -9.28 7.96
C GLY A 232 29.28 -8.55 6.81
N VAL A 233 29.54 -7.26 6.63
CA VAL A 233 29.01 -6.48 5.49
C VAL A 233 29.61 -6.95 4.17
N GLN A 234 30.91 -7.30 4.13
CA GLN A 234 31.53 -7.84 2.92
C GLN A 234 30.94 -9.20 2.55
N VAL A 235 30.83 -10.13 3.51
CA VAL A 235 30.19 -11.43 3.30
C VAL A 235 28.75 -11.25 2.84
N LEU A 236 28.01 -10.33 3.44
CA LEU A 236 26.65 -10.00 3.04
C LEU A 236 26.56 -9.59 1.55
N ARG A 237 27.49 -8.75 1.10
CA ARG A 237 27.54 -8.27 -0.30
C ARG A 237 27.81 -9.43 -1.26
N GLU A 238 28.81 -10.26 -0.98
CA GLU A 238 29.18 -11.39 -1.84
C GLU A 238 28.06 -12.44 -1.88
N VAL A 239 27.52 -12.81 -0.72
CA VAL A 239 26.42 -13.80 -0.65
C VAL A 239 25.17 -13.30 -1.36
N GLN A 240 24.83 -12.01 -1.24
CA GLN A 240 23.69 -11.45 -1.99
C GLN A 240 23.93 -11.42 -3.50
N LYS A 241 25.16 -11.21 -3.94
CA LYS A 241 25.55 -11.22 -5.35
C LYS A 241 25.51 -12.65 -5.91
N GLU A 242 26.12 -13.60 -5.21
CA GLU A 242 26.19 -15.01 -5.62
C GLU A 242 24.81 -15.64 -5.76
N PHE A 243 23.92 -15.38 -4.79
CA PHE A 243 22.57 -15.94 -4.76
C PHE A 243 21.49 -14.95 -5.17
N GLN A 244 21.81 -14.01 -6.07
CA GLN A 244 20.92 -12.90 -6.42
C GLN A 244 19.52 -13.38 -6.84
N ASP A 245 19.43 -14.44 -7.64
CA ASP A 245 18.18 -14.96 -8.21
C ASP A 245 17.76 -16.30 -7.58
N ASP A 246 18.53 -16.85 -6.66
CA ASP A 246 18.24 -18.14 -6.02
C ASP A 246 17.28 -17.97 -4.84
N VAL A 247 15.99 -18.16 -5.11
CA VAL A 247 14.91 -18.06 -4.11
C VAL A 247 14.96 -19.16 -3.03
N SER A 248 15.74 -20.22 -3.25
CA SER A 248 15.92 -21.29 -2.26
C SER A 248 16.82 -20.87 -1.10
N ILE A 249 17.56 -19.76 -1.25
CA ILE A 249 18.46 -19.23 -0.22
C ILE A 249 17.84 -18.05 0.50
N ASP A 250 17.73 -18.15 1.82
CA ASP A 250 17.28 -17.09 2.72
C ASP A 250 18.46 -16.50 3.49
N ILE A 251 18.79 -15.22 3.22
CA ILE A 251 19.96 -14.57 3.80
C ILE A 251 19.50 -13.67 4.96
N THR A 252 20.15 -13.81 6.10
CA THR A 252 19.86 -13.02 7.29
C THR A 252 21.16 -12.49 7.90
N LEU A 253 21.24 -11.18 8.13
CA LEU A 253 22.29 -10.53 8.89
C LEU A 253 21.77 -10.21 10.30
N VAL A 254 22.51 -10.58 11.32
CA VAL A 254 22.26 -10.20 12.71
C VAL A 254 23.42 -9.38 13.24
N SER A 255 23.14 -8.21 13.78
CA SER A 255 24.14 -7.35 14.42
C SER A 255 23.54 -6.64 15.62
N ARG A 256 24.41 -6.33 16.59
CA ARG A 256 24.05 -5.54 17.77
C ARG A 256 23.63 -4.13 17.38
N ASP A 257 24.40 -3.51 16.50
CA ASP A 257 24.19 -2.13 16.06
C ASP A 257 23.44 -2.12 14.73
N ASN A 258 22.58 -1.13 14.51
CA ASN A 258 21.80 -0.96 13.29
C ASN A 258 22.50 -0.10 12.23
N PHE A 259 23.74 0.28 12.48
CA PHE A 259 24.61 1.03 11.59
C PHE A 259 25.96 0.33 11.40
N PHE A 260 26.58 0.60 10.27
CA PHE A 260 27.95 0.28 9.96
C PHE A 260 28.81 1.53 10.21
N LEU A 261 29.81 1.40 11.07
CA LEU A 261 30.74 2.48 11.36
C LEU A 261 32.05 2.28 10.59
N PHE A 262 32.41 3.27 9.77
CA PHE A 262 33.70 3.24 9.07
C PHE A 262 34.83 3.73 9.99
N THR A 263 35.24 2.83 10.87
CA THR A 263 36.25 3.13 11.93
C THR A 263 37.57 3.69 11.46
N PRO A 264 38.11 3.43 10.25
CA PRO A 264 39.34 4.05 9.77
C PRO A 264 39.33 5.60 9.73
N MET A 265 38.14 6.22 9.68
CA MET A 265 37.99 7.68 9.67
C MET A 265 37.65 8.28 11.04
N LEU A 266 37.79 7.53 12.12
CA LEU A 266 37.58 8.06 13.48
C LEU A 266 38.58 9.17 13.86
N PRO A 267 39.87 9.13 13.46
CA PRO A 267 40.81 10.24 13.72
C PRO A 267 40.35 11.56 13.10
N GLU A 268 39.84 11.52 11.86
CA GLU A 268 39.33 12.70 11.14
C GLU A 268 38.07 13.28 11.79
N VAL A 269 37.23 12.41 12.31
CA VAL A 269 36.06 12.83 13.09
C VAL A 269 36.48 13.47 14.41
N SER A 270 37.47 12.88 15.11
CA SER A 270 37.94 13.41 16.38
C SER A 270 38.63 14.77 16.25
N SER A 271 39.28 15.03 15.09
CA SER A 271 39.85 16.33 14.76
C SER A 271 38.85 17.36 14.22
N GLY A 272 37.61 16.98 14.03
CA GLY A 272 36.54 17.85 13.50
C GLY A 272 36.58 18.07 11.97
N MET A 273 37.46 17.34 11.24
CA MET A 273 37.53 17.43 9.78
C MET A 273 36.33 16.78 9.06
N ILE A 274 35.73 15.77 9.68
CA ILE A 274 34.59 15.04 9.12
C ILE A 274 33.50 14.95 10.17
N GLU A 275 32.23 15.16 9.76
CA GLU A 275 31.10 14.97 10.64
C GLU A 275 30.81 13.46 10.88
N THR A 276 30.47 13.10 12.10
CA THR A 276 30.18 11.71 12.52
C THR A 276 29.19 10.98 11.62
N ARG A 277 28.19 11.69 11.11
CA ARG A 277 27.18 11.12 10.20
C ARG A 277 27.76 10.58 8.89
N HIS A 278 28.91 11.08 8.42
CA HIS A 278 29.53 10.66 7.18
C HIS A 278 30.24 9.32 7.27
N ILE A 279 30.57 8.87 8.47
CA ILE A 279 31.23 7.58 8.70
C ILE A 279 30.26 6.50 9.23
N ALA A 280 29.00 6.86 9.51
CA ALA A 280 27.97 5.94 9.97
C ALA A 280 26.93 5.72 8.86
N THR A 281 26.79 4.48 8.40
CA THR A 281 25.83 4.09 7.36
C THR A 281 24.82 3.11 7.94
N PRO A 282 23.49 3.32 7.78
CA PRO A 282 22.50 2.35 8.22
C PRO A 282 22.75 0.97 7.60
N ILE A 283 22.83 -0.08 8.41
CA ILE A 283 23.10 -1.46 7.93
C ILE A 283 22.05 -1.91 6.88
N ARG A 284 20.82 -1.44 7.01
CA ARG A 284 19.74 -1.76 6.05
C ARG A 284 20.06 -1.29 4.63
N ALA A 285 20.91 -0.29 4.44
CA ALA A 285 21.35 0.17 3.12
C ALA A 285 22.15 -0.91 2.36
N PHE A 286 22.81 -1.82 3.08
CA PHE A 286 23.54 -2.95 2.49
C PHE A 286 22.63 -4.17 2.23
N CYS A 287 21.44 -4.24 2.86
CA CYS A 287 20.55 -5.38 2.80
C CYS A 287 19.61 -5.27 1.59
N LYS A 288 20.10 -5.51 0.36
CA LYS A 288 19.30 -5.50 -0.86
C LYS A 288 18.27 -6.64 -0.89
N ARG A 289 18.70 -7.84 -0.55
CA ARG A 289 17.91 -9.08 -0.52
C ARG A 289 17.84 -9.68 0.88
N ALA A 290 18.88 -9.50 1.69
CA ALA A 290 18.97 -10.04 3.03
C ALA A 290 18.03 -9.35 4.02
N ARG A 291 17.68 -10.06 5.07
CA ARG A 291 16.99 -9.52 6.23
C ARG A 291 18.00 -9.09 7.28
N PHE A 292 17.70 -7.99 7.93
CA PHE A 292 18.49 -7.49 9.05
C PHE A 292 17.71 -7.61 10.36
N TYR A 293 18.36 -8.16 11.37
CA TYR A 293 17.90 -8.17 12.75
C TYR A 293 18.92 -7.47 13.66
N GLU A 294 18.44 -6.48 14.39
CA GLU A 294 19.18 -5.87 15.49
C GLU A 294 19.01 -6.76 16.71
N ALA A 295 20.10 -7.42 17.13
CA ALA A 295 20.10 -8.31 18.26
C ALA A 295 21.52 -8.57 18.79
N ASN A 296 21.63 -8.79 20.09
CA ASN A 296 22.88 -9.19 20.74
C ASN A 296 22.96 -10.73 20.77
N ILE A 297 24.04 -11.27 20.20
CA ILE A 297 24.28 -12.71 20.13
C ILE A 297 25.01 -13.12 21.42
N LYS A 298 24.35 -13.90 22.26
CA LYS A 298 24.92 -14.36 23.55
C LYS A 298 25.67 -15.69 23.42
N SER A 299 25.16 -16.60 22.61
CA SER A 299 25.77 -17.92 22.40
C SER A 299 25.42 -18.52 21.04
N ILE A 300 26.26 -19.41 20.53
CA ILE A 300 26.08 -20.14 19.27
C ILE A 300 26.24 -21.62 19.58
N ASP A 301 25.19 -22.39 19.25
CA ASP A 301 25.21 -23.86 19.30
C ASP A 301 25.33 -24.39 17.85
N LEU A 302 26.52 -24.81 17.47
CA LEU A 302 26.79 -25.27 16.11
C LEU A 302 26.17 -26.63 15.80
N GLU A 303 26.02 -27.50 16.80
CA GLU A 303 25.40 -28.83 16.62
C GLU A 303 23.90 -28.68 16.35
N LYS A 304 23.22 -27.88 17.13
CA LYS A 304 21.79 -27.58 16.96
C LYS A 304 21.51 -26.51 15.93
N LYS A 305 22.55 -25.88 15.36
CA LYS A 305 22.44 -24.74 14.42
C LYS A 305 21.50 -23.64 14.97
N LYS A 306 21.72 -23.28 16.23
CA LYS A 306 20.93 -22.27 16.97
C LYS A 306 21.84 -21.21 17.54
N PHE A 307 21.29 -20.00 17.68
CA PHE A 307 21.92 -18.89 18.42
C PHE A 307 20.90 -18.29 19.40
N LEU A 308 21.38 -17.76 20.48
CA LEU A 308 20.63 -17.08 21.55
C LEU A 308 21.19 -15.69 21.76
#